data_d169f2b5440a69fcee59f031073d4d38
#
_entry.id   d169f2b5440a69fcee59f031073d4d38
#
_cell.length_a   1.000
_cell.length_b   1.000
_cell.length_c   1.000
_cell.angle_alpha   90.00
_cell.angle_beta   90.00
_cell.angle_gamma   90.00
#
_symmetry.space_group_name_H-M   'P 1'
#
loop_
_entity.id
_entity.type
_entity.pdbx_description
1 polymer ?
#
loop_
_entity_poly.entity_id
_entity_poly.type
_entity_poly.pdbx_seq_one_letter_code
_entity_poly.pdbx_strand_id
1 'polypeptide(L)'
;MKLFTISNQTPIPTTECYLVPEFAKLLNRDKTKDKSTAFKELQYVYFKTDYKSLYLSYDKELREEKLINDFIGKDNWKPDTEILKAVEKYKELQKTPSIGFLEDAMKAVDATRRYFRDVDYSLLDTQGKPVYKIKEVTSSLKDCEGVLNTLDKLKEKIEKEQKAGGKARGGGSGGLLEFD
;
A
#
# COMPACT_ATOMS: atom_id res chain seq x y z
N MET A 1 10.63 5.91 12.91
CA MET A 1 11.56 5.69 11.79
C MET A 1 10.83 6.07 10.52
N LYS A 2 11.38 6.96 9.71
CA LYS A 2 10.75 7.44 8.46
C LYS A 2 11.59 6.94 7.29
N LEU A 3 11.24 5.79 6.75
CA LEU A 3 12.01 5.14 5.68
C LEU A 3 11.88 5.84 4.33
N PHE A 4 10.74 6.47 4.07
CA PHE A 4 10.48 7.17 2.80
C PHE A 4 9.96 8.57 3.04
N THR A 5 10.37 9.50 2.18
CA THR A 5 9.75 10.81 2.00
C THR A 5 9.07 10.84 0.64
N ILE A 6 7.91 11.49 0.55
CA ILE A 6 7.20 11.60 -0.73
C ILE A 6 7.46 12.97 -1.33
N SER A 7 7.97 12.98 -2.56
CA SER A 7 8.15 14.20 -3.36
C SER A 7 7.54 13.95 -4.74
N ASN A 8 6.63 14.81 -5.16
CA ASN A 8 5.92 14.67 -6.44
C ASN A 8 5.34 13.26 -6.66
N GLN A 9 4.66 12.72 -5.63
CA GLN A 9 4.08 11.37 -5.61
C GLN A 9 5.11 10.23 -5.71
N THR A 10 6.40 10.53 -5.71
CA THR A 10 7.48 9.54 -5.79
C THR A 10 8.07 9.33 -4.40
N PRO A 11 8.15 8.08 -3.90
CA PRO A 11 8.82 7.77 -2.65
C PRO A 11 10.33 7.86 -2.82
N ILE A 12 10.96 8.67 -1.98
CA ILE A 12 12.42 8.83 -1.92
C ILE A 12 12.90 8.13 -0.66
N PRO A 13 13.75 7.09 -0.77
CA PRO A 13 14.35 6.42 0.38
C PRO A 13 15.18 7.42 1.21
N THR A 14 15.07 7.34 2.53
CA THR A 14 15.87 8.14 3.47
C THR A 14 17.11 7.37 3.92
N THR A 15 18.02 8.06 4.60
CA THR A 15 19.19 7.41 5.22
C THR A 15 18.82 6.37 6.27
N GLU A 16 17.62 6.45 6.85
CA GLU A 16 17.10 5.45 7.80
C GLU A 16 16.91 4.07 7.15
N CYS A 17 16.84 3.98 5.82
CA CYS A 17 16.79 2.70 5.10
C CYS A 17 18.04 1.84 5.38
N TYR A 18 19.21 2.43 5.67
CA TYR A 18 20.40 1.68 6.07
C TYR A 18 20.28 0.99 7.43
N LEU A 19 19.33 1.42 8.26
CA LEU A 19 19.07 0.80 9.59
C LEU A 19 18.23 -0.48 9.48
N VAL A 20 17.65 -0.75 8.31
CA VAL A 20 16.86 -1.96 8.04
C VAL A 20 17.75 -2.93 7.24
N PRO A 21 18.13 -4.09 7.79
CA PRO A 21 19.08 -5.00 7.15
C PRO A 21 18.72 -5.39 5.71
N GLU A 22 17.43 -5.64 5.45
CA GLU A 22 16.92 -6.01 4.12
C GLU A 22 17.08 -4.87 3.11
N PHE A 23 16.85 -3.62 3.53
CA PHE A 23 17.00 -2.43 2.70
C PHE A 23 18.48 -2.09 2.50
N ALA A 24 19.28 -2.21 3.57
CA ALA A 24 20.72 -2.01 3.50
C ALA A 24 21.38 -2.97 2.48
N LYS A 25 20.90 -4.21 2.38
CA LYS A 25 21.38 -5.16 1.35
C LYS A 25 21.13 -4.66 -0.06
N LEU A 26 19.93 -4.13 -0.37
CA LEU A 26 19.61 -3.55 -1.67
C LEU A 26 20.52 -2.35 -1.97
N LEU A 27 20.71 -1.45 -1.01
CA LEU A 27 21.58 -0.28 -1.13
C LEU A 27 23.06 -0.65 -1.31
N ASN A 28 23.55 -1.69 -0.60
CA ASN A 28 24.95 -2.11 -0.64
C ASN A 28 25.30 -2.91 -1.89
N ARG A 29 24.35 -3.67 -2.46
CA ARG A 29 24.56 -4.42 -3.71
C ARG A 29 24.65 -3.53 -4.93
N ASP A 30 23.99 -2.40 -4.93
CA ASP A 30 24.10 -1.40 -5.98
C ASP A 30 25.46 -0.71 -5.89
N LYS A 31 26.31 -0.91 -6.92
CA LYS A 31 27.65 -0.32 -6.99
C LYS A 31 27.67 1.03 -7.69
N THR A 32 26.53 1.51 -8.20
CA THR A 32 26.45 2.83 -8.79
C THR A 32 26.63 3.92 -7.72
N LYS A 33 27.20 5.05 -8.11
CA LYS A 33 27.49 6.15 -7.16
C LYS A 33 26.19 6.77 -6.64
N ASP A 34 25.18 6.84 -7.47
CA ASP A 34 23.88 7.45 -7.18
C ASP A 34 22.84 6.49 -6.62
N LYS A 35 23.19 5.19 -6.50
CA LYS A 35 22.28 4.15 -6.02
C LYS A 35 20.95 4.07 -6.77
N SER A 36 20.94 4.44 -8.04
CA SER A 36 19.72 4.56 -8.84
C SER A 36 18.94 3.25 -8.96
N THR A 37 19.64 2.11 -9.07
CA THR A 37 19.00 0.79 -9.12
C THR A 37 18.35 0.45 -7.77
N ALA A 38 19.07 0.60 -6.67
CA ALA A 38 18.56 0.32 -5.34
C ALA A 38 17.37 1.24 -4.98
N PHE A 39 17.41 2.50 -5.42
CA PHE A 39 16.30 3.42 -5.21
C PHE A 39 15.03 2.98 -5.95
N LYS A 40 15.14 2.53 -7.19
CA LYS A 40 14.01 1.94 -7.94
C LYS A 40 13.46 0.69 -7.25
N GLU A 41 14.32 -0.19 -6.77
CA GLU A 41 13.92 -1.38 -6.03
C GLU A 41 13.19 -1.05 -4.72
N LEU A 42 13.68 -0.06 -3.97
CA LEU A 42 13.03 0.43 -2.76
C LEU A 42 11.70 1.17 -3.06
N GLN A 43 11.62 1.89 -4.18
CA GLN A 43 10.36 2.45 -4.66
C GLN A 43 9.34 1.35 -5.01
N TYR A 44 9.78 0.27 -5.65
CA TYR A 44 8.94 -0.90 -5.88
C TYR A 44 8.43 -1.49 -4.55
N VAL A 45 9.30 -1.65 -3.54
CA VAL A 45 8.92 -2.13 -2.20
C VAL A 45 7.83 -1.23 -1.61
N TYR A 46 7.99 0.08 -1.67
CA TYR A 46 7.01 1.05 -1.20
C TYR A 46 5.68 0.90 -1.94
N PHE A 47 5.69 1.02 -3.26
CA PHE A 47 4.46 1.02 -4.06
C PHE A 47 3.70 -0.29 -4.00
N LYS A 48 4.38 -1.41 -3.78
CA LYS A 48 3.75 -2.73 -3.65
C LYS A 48 3.02 -2.90 -2.31
N THR A 49 3.45 -2.20 -1.26
CA THR A 49 3.03 -2.54 0.10
C THR A 49 2.47 -1.39 0.92
N ASP A 50 2.86 -0.13 0.62
CA ASP A 50 2.42 1.01 1.42
C ASP A 50 0.93 1.29 1.20
N TYR A 51 0.17 1.46 2.29
CA TYR A 51 -1.26 1.76 2.21
C TYR A 51 -1.59 3.10 1.54
N LYS A 52 -0.60 3.97 1.36
CA LYS A 52 -0.68 5.23 0.58
C LYS A 52 -0.34 5.06 -0.89
N SER A 53 0.02 3.85 -1.29
CA SER A 53 0.40 3.59 -2.68
C SER A 53 -0.76 3.85 -3.63
N LEU A 54 -0.50 4.60 -4.68
CA LEU A 54 -1.46 4.84 -5.77
C LEU A 54 -1.86 3.53 -6.49
N TYR A 55 -0.97 2.52 -6.45
CA TYR A 55 -1.22 1.24 -7.10
C TYR A 55 -2.20 0.33 -6.35
N LEU A 56 -2.56 0.67 -5.09
CA LEU A 56 -3.58 -0.08 -4.36
C LEU A 56 -4.98 0.03 -4.98
N SER A 57 -5.24 1.05 -5.80
CA SER A 57 -6.50 1.21 -6.53
C SER A 57 -6.68 0.22 -7.69
N TYR A 58 -5.60 -0.42 -8.17
CA TYR A 58 -5.66 -1.41 -9.24
C TYR A 58 -5.98 -2.80 -8.70
N ASP A 59 -6.64 -3.62 -9.52
CA ASP A 59 -6.83 -5.04 -9.23
C ASP A 59 -5.47 -5.74 -9.04
N LYS A 60 -5.41 -6.70 -8.13
CA LYS A 60 -4.17 -7.33 -7.70
C LYS A 60 -3.32 -7.88 -8.85
N GLU A 61 -3.98 -8.41 -9.88
CA GLU A 61 -3.33 -9.01 -11.06
C GLU A 61 -2.69 -7.93 -11.96
N LEU A 62 -3.37 -6.80 -12.15
CA LEU A 62 -2.87 -5.68 -12.96
C LEU A 62 -1.88 -4.79 -12.21
N ARG A 63 -1.91 -4.79 -10.88
CA ARG A 63 -1.08 -3.92 -10.03
C ARG A 63 0.41 -4.15 -10.27
N GLU A 64 0.83 -5.40 -10.28
CA GLU A 64 2.24 -5.75 -10.43
C GLU A 64 2.77 -5.40 -11.81
N GLU A 65 2.01 -5.70 -12.85
CA GLU A 65 2.35 -5.35 -14.24
C GLU A 65 2.48 -3.83 -14.41
N LYS A 66 1.51 -3.05 -13.93
CA LYS A 66 1.56 -1.59 -14.00
C LYS A 66 2.73 -1.02 -13.21
N LEU A 67 2.98 -1.53 -12.00
CA LEU A 67 4.09 -1.10 -11.17
C LEU A 67 5.45 -1.34 -11.84
N ILE A 68 5.62 -2.49 -12.48
CA ILE A 68 6.85 -2.83 -13.22
C ILE A 68 7.00 -1.91 -14.43
N ASN A 69 5.97 -1.73 -15.22
CA ASN A 69 5.99 -0.91 -16.43
C ASN A 69 6.28 0.56 -16.10
N ASP A 70 5.64 1.12 -15.09
CA ASP A 70 5.74 2.55 -14.78
C ASP A 70 7.07 2.93 -14.10
N PHE A 71 7.63 2.05 -13.25
CA PHE A 71 8.80 2.39 -12.43
C PHE A 71 10.09 1.71 -12.84
N ILE A 72 10.03 0.45 -13.21
CA ILE A 72 11.24 -0.29 -13.56
C ILE A 72 11.57 -0.09 -15.04
N GLY A 73 10.55 -0.02 -15.90
CA GLY A 73 10.71 0.24 -17.33
C GLY A 73 11.54 -0.80 -18.07
N LYS A 74 11.60 -2.04 -17.56
CA LYS A 74 12.32 -3.16 -18.17
C LYS A 74 11.34 -4.30 -18.41
N ASP A 75 11.15 -4.64 -19.65
CA ASP A 75 10.41 -5.84 -20.04
C ASP A 75 11.03 -7.07 -19.34
N ASN A 76 10.16 -7.93 -18.78
CA ASN A 76 10.54 -9.14 -18.05
C ASN A 76 11.30 -8.95 -16.73
N TRP A 77 11.35 -7.74 -16.16
CA TRP A 77 11.90 -7.58 -14.81
C TRP A 77 11.01 -8.30 -13.78
N LYS A 78 11.65 -9.02 -12.86
CA LYS A 78 11.00 -9.68 -11.73
C LYS A 78 11.76 -9.36 -10.45
N PRO A 79 11.04 -9.16 -9.33
CA PRO A 79 11.68 -8.96 -8.04
C PRO A 79 12.44 -10.26 -7.67
N ASP A 80 13.68 -10.11 -7.27
CA ASP A 80 14.48 -11.20 -6.75
C ASP A 80 14.17 -11.48 -5.26
N THR A 81 14.84 -12.49 -4.71
CA THR A 81 14.63 -12.94 -3.33
C THR A 81 14.92 -11.82 -2.31
N GLU A 82 15.91 -10.96 -2.55
CA GLU A 82 16.25 -9.87 -1.61
C GLU A 82 15.21 -8.76 -1.65
N ILE A 83 14.67 -8.44 -2.82
CA ILE A 83 13.56 -7.49 -2.96
C ILE A 83 12.31 -8.04 -2.27
N LEU A 84 12.00 -9.33 -2.43
CA LEU A 84 10.84 -9.94 -1.78
C LEU A 84 10.98 -9.94 -0.25
N LYS A 85 12.18 -10.18 0.29
CA LYS A 85 12.45 -10.05 1.74
C LYS A 85 12.25 -8.61 2.21
N ALA A 86 12.70 -7.63 1.43
CA ALA A 86 12.48 -6.21 1.73
C ALA A 86 10.98 -5.84 1.72
N VAL A 87 10.19 -6.40 0.79
CA VAL A 87 8.73 -6.26 0.75
C VAL A 87 8.09 -6.79 2.03
N GLU A 88 8.43 -8.02 2.44
CA GLU A 88 7.87 -8.62 3.67
C GLU A 88 8.31 -7.83 4.92
N LYS A 89 9.56 -7.40 4.97
CA LYS A 89 10.07 -6.57 6.09
C LYS A 89 9.35 -5.24 6.18
N TYR A 90 9.07 -4.59 5.04
CA TYR A 90 8.35 -3.32 5.04
C TYR A 90 6.90 -3.50 5.50
N LYS A 91 6.21 -4.55 5.07
CA LYS A 91 4.89 -4.91 5.61
C LYS A 91 4.91 -5.10 7.12
N GLU A 92 5.89 -5.83 7.63
CA GLU A 92 6.05 -6.06 9.07
C GLU A 92 6.22 -4.73 9.84
N LEU A 93 7.08 -3.84 9.33
CA LEU A 93 7.33 -2.54 9.95
C LEU A 93 6.13 -1.61 9.97
N GLN A 94 5.24 -1.74 8.99
CA GLN A 94 4.00 -0.97 8.92
C GLN A 94 2.86 -1.59 9.72
N LYS A 95 2.96 -2.86 10.09
CA LYS A 95 1.87 -3.62 10.69
C LYS A 95 1.40 -2.99 11.99
N THR A 96 0.21 -2.39 11.94
CA THR A 96 -0.57 -1.96 13.10
C THR A 96 -1.95 -2.59 13.01
N PRO A 97 -2.70 -2.72 14.12
CA PRO A 97 -4.07 -3.24 14.08
C PRO A 97 -4.96 -2.46 13.10
N SER A 98 -4.81 -1.15 13.02
CA SER A 98 -5.56 -0.29 12.10
C SER A 98 -5.23 -0.57 10.63
N ILE A 99 -3.96 -0.82 10.29
CA ILE A 99 -3.56 -1.19 8.93
C ILE A 99 -4.06 -2.59 8.57
N GLY A 100 -3.97 -3.56 9.50
CA GLY A 100 -4.54 -4.89 9.27
C GLY A 100 -6.04 -4.84 9.00
N PHE A 101 -6.78 -4.04 9.76
CA PHE A 101 -8.21 -3.83 9.53
C PHE A 101 -8.49 -3.15 8.18
N LEU A 102 -7.67 -2.17 7.76
CA LEU A 102 -7.79 -1.54 6.45
C LEU A 102 -7.59 -2.56 5.31
N GLU A 103 -6.57 -3.42 5.41
CA GLU A 103 -6.31 -4.47 4.43
C GLU A 103 -7.50 -5.44 4.28
N ASP A 104 -8.11 -5.85 5.40
CA ASP A 104 -9.25 -6.75 5.38
C ASP A 104 -10.51 -6.06 4.84
N ALA A 105 -10.73 -4.79 5.18
CA ALA A 105 -11.82 -4.00 4.63
C ALA A 105 -11.66 -3.79 3.10
N MET A 106 -10.45 -3.55 2.61
CA MET A 106 -10.17 -3.47 1.17
C MET A 106 -10.45 -4.79 0.45
N LYS A 107 -10.11 -5.94 1.04
CA LYS A 107 -10.46 -7.25 0.47
C LYS A 107 -11.98 -7.44 0.34
N ALA A 108 -12.73 -7.01 1.35
CA ALA A 108 -14.21 -7.07 1.32
C ALA A 108 -14.79 -6.17 0.22
N VAL A 109 -14.24 -4.97 0.04
CA VAL A 109 -14.63 -4.06 -1.05
C VAL A 109 -14.31 -4.66 -2.42
N ASP A 110 -13.14 -5.26 -2.60
CA ASP A 110 -12.76 -5.91 -3.86
C ASP A 110 -13.69 -7.10 -4.17
N ALA A 111 -14.06 -7.89 -3.17
CA ALA A 111 -15.03 -8.97 -3.34
C ALA A 111 -16.41 -8.44 -3.77
N THR A 112 -16.87 -7.36 -3.15
CA THR A 112 -18.14 -6.70 -3.50
C THR A 112 -18.10 -6.13 -4.91
N ARG A 113 -17.00 -5.49 -5.32
CA ARG A 113 -16.81 -5.01 -6.70
C ARG A 113 -16.90 -6.13 -7.72
N ARG A 114 -16.24 -7.27 -7.45
CA ARG A 114 -16.29 -8.44 -8.31
C ARG A 114 -17.72 -8.95 -8.43
N TYR A 115 -18.42 -9.09 -7.31
CA TYR A 115 -19.83 -9.49 -7.31
C TYR A 115 -20.68 -8.61 -8.23
N PHE A 116 -20.62 -7.27 -8.08
CA PHE A 116 -21.39 -6.36 -8.94
C PHE A 116 -20.99 -6.42 -10.42
N ARG A 117 -19.74 -6.72 -10.75
CA ARG A 117 -19.25 -6.83 -12.12
C ARG A 117 -19.69 -8.13 -12.79
N ASP A 118 -19.71 -9.22 -12.03
CA ASP A 118 -19.88 -10.58 -12.55
C ASP A 118 -21.34 -11.02 -12.55
N VAL A 119 -22.24 -10.27 -11.89
CA VAL A 119 -23.67 -10.57 -11.84
C VAL A 119 -24.36 -10.20 -13.17
N ASP A 120 -25.10 -11.16 -13.71
CA ASP A 120 -25.99 -10.89 -14.85
C ASP A 120 -27.32 -10.33 -14.34
N TYR A 121 -27.47 -9.02 -14.42
CA TYR A 121 -28.68 -8.30 -14.01
C TYR A 121 -29.89 -8.54 -14.95
N SER A 122 -29.69 -9.16 -16.11
CA SER A 122 -30.77 -9.52 -17.05
C SER A 122 -31.41 -10.85 -16.73
N LEU A 123 -30.88 -11.60 -15.76
CA LEU A 123 -31.36 -12.94 -15.41
C LEU A 123 -32.80 -12.92 -14.91
N LEU A 124 -33.63 -13.77 -15.52
CA LEU A 124 -35.04 -13.97 -15.14
C LEU A 124 -35.20 -15.31 -14.42
N ASP A 125 -36.12 -15.36 -13.47
CA ASP A 125 -36.50 -16.60 -12.79
C ASP A 125 -37.42 -17.47 -13.68
N THR A 126 -37.83 -18.63 -13.18
CA THR A 126 -38.72 -19.56 -13.89
C THR A 126 -40.13 -18.98 -14.20
N GLN A 127 -40.49 -17.85 -13.57
CA GLN A 127 -41.73 -17.12 -13.76
C GLN A 127 -41.56 -15.89 -14.67
N GLY A 128 -40.35 -15.68 -15.24
CA GLY A 128 -40.03 -14.53 -16.09
C GLY A 128 -39.86 -13.22 -15.33
N LYS A 129 -39.62 -13.25 -14.00
CA LYS A 129 -39.35 -12.07 -13.18
C LYS A 129 -37.85 -11.87 -12.99
N PRO A 130 -37.37 -10.61 -12.92
CA PRO A 130 -35.98 -10.36 -12.66
C PRO A 130 -35.53 -11.00 -11.33
N VAL A 131 -34.46 -11.79 -11.35
CA VAL A 131 -33.83 -12.39 -10.18
C VAL A 131 -33.28 -11.28 -9.30
N TYR A 132 -32.63 -10.26 -9.91
CA TYR A 132 -32.09 -9.09 -9.23
C TYR A 132 -33.03 -7.91 -9.41
N LYS A 133 -33.75 -7.52 -8.36
CA LYS A 133 -34.63 -6.37 -8.42
C LYS A 133 -33.83 -5.08 -8.40
N ILE A 134 -34.16 -4.15 -9.30
CA ILE A 134 -33.47 -2.86 -9.41
C ILE A 134 -33.38 -2.13 -8.05
N LYS A 135 -34.44 -2.18 -7.24
CA LYS A 135 -34.47 -1.56 -5.92
C LYS A 135 -33.43 -2.16 -4.95
N GLU A 136 -33.24 -3.47 -4.97
CA GLU A 136 -32.28 -4.18 -4.12
C GLU A 136 -30.84 -3.85 -4.56
N VAL A 137 -30.57 -3.86 -5.86
CA VAL A 137 -29.26 -3.48 -6.42
C VAL A 137 -28.94 -2.01 -6.07
N THR A 138 -29.90 -1.11 -6.25
CA THR A 138 -29.71 0.32 -5.92
C THR A 138 -29.48 0.55 -4.43
N SER A 139 -30.16 -0.21 -3.55
CA SER A 139 -29.92 -0.15 -2.10
C SER A 139 -28.51 -0.62 -1.78
N SER A 140 -28.08 -1.75 -2.33
CA SER A 140 -26.74 -2.28 -2.10
C SER A 140 -25.63 -1.33 -2.59
N LEU A 141 -25.86 -0.60 -3.70
CA LEU A 141 -24.91 0.43 -4.17
C LEU A 141 -24.83 1.62 -3.22
N LYS A 142 -25.95 2.04 -2.59
CA LYS A 142 -25.92 3.10 -1.55
C LYS A 142 -25.17 2.64 -0.31
N ASP A 143 -25.32 1.39 0.10
CA ASP A 143 -24.58 0.83 1.23
C ASP A 143 -23.08 0.81 0.98
N CYS A 144 -22.65 0.63 -0.29
CA CYS A 144 -21.24 0.74 -0.67
C CYS A 144 -20.63 2.14 -0.41
N GLU A 145 -21.41 3.22 -0.54
CA GLU A 145 -20.96 4.57 -0.18
C GLU A 145 -20.57 4.66 1.30
N GLY A 146 -21.37 4.07 2.18
CA GLY A 146 -21.07 4.00 3.62
C GLY A 146 -19.75 3.27 3.91
N VAL A 147 -19.48 2.19 3.17
CA VAL A 147 -18.23 1.45 3.29
C VAL A 147 -17.03 2.29 2.83
N LEU A 148 -17.14 2.97 1.69
CA LEU A 148 -16.06 3.84 1.18
C LEU A 148 -15.76 4.98 2.16
N ASN A 149 -16.78 5.64 2.71
CA ASN A 149 -16.62 6.68 3.74
C ASN A 149 -15.93 6.14 5.01
N THR A 150 -16.20 4.88 5.38
CA THR A 150 -15.55 4.22 6.52
C THR A 150 -14.08 3.94 6.23
N LEU A 151 -13.73 3.52 5.01
CA LEU A 151 -12.33 3.34 4.58
C LEU A 151 -11.54 4.65 4.64
N ASP A 152 -12.12 5.76 4.20
CA ASP A 152 -11.45 7.06 4.21
C ASP A 152 -11.19 7.53 5.65
N LYS A 153 -12.17 7.40 6.55
CA LYS A 153 -11.99 7.68 8.00
C LYS A 153 -10.91 6.79 8.62
N LEU A 154 -10.83 5.52 8.21
CA LEU A 154 -9.80 4.60 8.68
C LEU A 154 -8.40 5.01 8.21
N LYS A 155 -8.26 5.43 6.95
CA LYS A 155 -7.00 5.99 6.43
C LYS A 155 -6.56 7.22 7.20
N GLU A 156 -7.46 8.16 7.46
CA GLU A 156 -7.17 9.34 8.29
C GLU A 156 -6.72 8.97 9.71
N LYS A 157 -7.36 7.98 10.32
CA LYS A 157 -6.96 7.47 11.64
C LYS A 157 -5.55 6.90 11.62
N ILE A 158 -5.22 6.08 10.64
CA ILE A 158 -3.88 5.51 10.45
C ILE A 158 -2.83 6.63 10.28
N GLU A 159 -3.14 7.67 9.53
CA GLU A 159 -2.25 8.81 9.38
C GLU A 159 -1.97 9.54 10.70
N LYS A 160 -3.00 9.71 11.53
CA LYS A 160 -2.86 10.31 12.86
C LYS A 160 -2.02 9.43 13.79
N GLU A 161 -2.24 8.11 13.78
CA GLU A 161 -1.45 7.12 14.55
C GLU A 161 0.03 7.15 14.16
N GLN A 162 0.33 7.20 12.86
CA GLN A 162 1.71 7.28 12.37
C GLN A 162 2.41 8.58 12.74
N LYS A 163 1.70 9.72 12.67
CA LYS A 163 2.22 11.02 13.10
C LYS A 163 2.49 11.04 14.61
N ALA A 164 1.62 10.45 15.41
CA ALA A 164 1.79 10.35 16.86
C ALA A 164 2.94 9.42 17.25
N GLY A 165 3.05 8.25 16.60
CA GLY A 165 4.14 7.30 16.82
C GLY A 165 5.53 7.85 16.43
N GLY A 166 5.60 8.72 15.42
CA GLY A 166 6.82 9.44 15.05
C GLY A 166 7.28 10.44 16.12
N LYS A 167 6.35 11.11 16.78
CA LYS A 167 6.65 12.06 17.88
C LYS A 167 7.12 11.35 19.16
N ALA A 168 6.54 10.21 19.49
CA ALA A 168 6.90 9.46 20.70
C ALA A 168 8.30 8.83 20.63
N ARG A 169 8.82 8.55 19.43
CA ARG A 169 10.17 7.99 19.21
C ARG A 169 11.26 9.06 19.02
N GLY A 170 10.89 10.29 18.70
CA GLY A 170 11.83 11.42 18.49
C GLY A 170 12.03 12.33 19.71
N GLY A 171 11.38 12.06 20.84
CA GLY A 171 11.45 12.89 22.07
C GLY A 171 12.61 12.59 23.01
N GLY A 172 13.69 11.97 22.53
CA GLY A 172 14.98 11.92 23.24
C GLY A 172 15.72 13.23 23.04
N SER A 173 15.51 14.21 23.92
CA SER A 173 16.35 15.39 24.07
C SER A 173 17.81 14.95 24.19
N GLY A 174 18.59 15.13 23.13
CA GLY A 174 20.05 15.11 23.20
C GLY A 174 20.51 16.30 24.05
N GLY A 175 20.63 16.08 25.35
CA GLY A 175 21.38 17.00 26.20
C GLY A 175 22.83 16.98 25.72
N LEU A 176 23.29 18.12 25.20
CA LEU A 176 24.71 18.41 25.03
C LEU A 176 25.35 18.30 26.44
N LEU A 177 26.21 17.28 26.60
CA LEU A 177 27.17 17.28 27.70
C LEU A 177 28.24 18.30 27.33
N GLU A 178 28.15 19.49 27.93
CA GLU A 178 29.29 20.39 28.02
C GLU A 178 30.29 19.77 29.00
N PHE A 179 31.48 19.47 28.54
CA PHE A 179 32.62 19.16 29.36
C PHE A 179 33.41 20.48 29.53
N ASP A 180 33.49 20.95 30.76
CA ASP A 180 34.49 21.93 31.20
C ASP A 180 35.88 21.26 31.30
#